data_4ea04784e520438e2f6e9c3e85796f05
#
_entry.id   4ea04784e520438e2f6e9c3e85796f05
#
_cell.length_a   1.000
_cell.length_b   1.000
_cell.length_c   1.000
_cell.angle_alpha   90.00
_cell.angle_beta   90.00
_cell.angle_gamma   90.00
#
_symmetry.space_group_name_H-M   'P 1'
#
loop_
_entity.id
_entity.type
_entity.pdbx_description
1 polymer ?
#
loop_
_entity_poly.entity_id
_entity_poly.type
_entity_poly.pdbx_seq_one_letter_code
_entity_poly.pdbx_strand_id
1 'polypeptide(L)'
;MKNVALITGVTGQDGSYLAEFLLEKGYEVHGLVRRHSIEATDRIDHIIASPYNNTKFFLHYADTTDSSNMIRLVAEVKPTEVYNLAAQSHVGISFEVPEYTADATGVSTLKLLEAIRLFGRPCRFYQASTSELFGGLPQTAPQSEKTP
;
A
#
# COMPACT_ATOMS: atom_id res chain seq x y z
N MET A 1 -19.41 13.09 1.15
CA MET A 1 -18.65 12.18 2.03
C MET A 1 -17.18 12.57 1.95
N LYS A 2 -16.45 12.47 3.04
CA LYS A 2 -15.00 12.74 3.06
C LYS A 2 -14.29 11.59 2.32
N ASN A 3 -13.40 11.91 1.40
CA ASN A 3 -12.57 10.91 0.74
C ASN A 3 -11.37 10.60 1.65
N VAL A 4 -11.26 9.37 2.07
CA VAL A 4 -10.19 8.88 2.96
C VAL A 4 -9.43 7.76 2.25
N ALA A 5 -8.13 7.96 2.03
CA ALA A 5 -7.25 7.00 1.38
C ALA A 5 -6.30 6.35 2.39
N LEU A 6 -6.18 5.04 2.34
CA LEU A 6 -5.17 4.27 3.06
C LEU A 6 -4.14 3.74 2.05
N ILE A 7 -2.86 4.09 2.22
CA ILE A 7 -1.78 3.73 1.30
C ILE A 7 -0.77 2.85 2.04
N THR A 8 -0.61 1.60 1.63
CA THR A 8 0.52 0.79 2.07
C THR A 8 1.74 1.11 1.20
N GLY A 9 2.94 1.11 1.77
CA GLY A 9 4.16 1.44 1.03
C GLY A 9 4.25 2.93 0.64
N VAL A 10 3.72 3.83 1.47
CA VAL A 10 3.70 5.28 1.24
C VAL A 10 5.10 5.90 1.10
N THR A 11 6.14 5.29 1.66
CA THR A 11 7.54 5.73 1.53
C THR A 11 8.21 5.25 0.25
N GLY A 12 7.55 4.42 -0.54
CA GLY A 12 8.01 4.03 -1.88
C GLY A 12 7.82 5.17 -2.90
N GLN A 13 8.36 5.00 -4.11
CA GLN A 13 8.25 5.99 -5.18
C GLN A 13 6.78 6.27 -5.51
N ASP A 14 6.04 5.25 -5.90
CA ASP A 14 4.63 5.40 -6.30
C ASP A 14 3.76 5.85 -5.14
N GLY A 15 4.03 5.34 -3.92
CA GLY A 15 3.29 5.71 -2.71
C GLY A 15 3.44 7.18 -2.34
N SER A 16 4.64 7.74 -2.46
CA SER A 16 4.90 9.16 -2.16
C SER A 16 4.19 10.07 -3.16
N TYR A 17 4.32 9.83 -4.46
CA TYR A 17 3.62 10.62 -5.48
C TYR A 17 2.10 10.50 -5.38
N LEU A 18 1.59 9.31 -5.07
CA LEU A 18 0.15 9.12 -4.85
C LEU A 18 -0.34 9.91 -3.64
N ALA A 19 0.43 9.93 -2.56
CA ALA A 19 0.08 10.70 -1.36
C ALA A 19 -0.02 12.20 -1.67
N GLU A 20 0.95 12.78 -2.37
CA GLU A 20 0.92 14.18 -2.83
C GLU A 20 -0.33 14.46 -3.67
N PHE A 21 -0.55 13.65 -4.70
CA PHE A 21 -1.67 13.81 -5.62
C PHE A 21 -3.02 13.76 -4.91
N LEU A 22 -3.20 12.85 -3.96
CA LEU A 22 -4.45 12.73 -3.22
C LEU A 22 -4.65 13.90 -2.24
N LEU A 23 -3.57 14.37 -1.60
CA LEU A 23 -3.61 15.55 -0.74
C LEU A 23 -4.02 16.81 -1.53
N GLU A 24 -3.47 17.02 -2.73
CA GLU A 24 -3.85 18.11 -3.64
C GLU A 24 -5.34 18.02 -4.03
N LYS A 25 -5.87 16.81 -4.18
CA LYS A 25 -7.31 16.57 -4.42
C LYS A 25 -8.18 16.71 -3.17
N GLY A 26 -7.61 17.05 -2.03
CA GLY A 26 -8.33 17.29 -0.79
C GLY A 26 -8.70 16.04 0.00
N TYR A 27 -8.12 14.89 -0.31
CA TYR A 27 -8.28 13.67 0.46
C TYR A 27 -7.67 13.82 1.86
N GLU A 28 -8.17 13.01 2.78
CA GLU A 28 -7.43 12.62 3.96
C GLU A 28 -6.62 11.38 3.62
N VAL A 29 -5.31 11.43 3.83
CA VAL A 29 -4.37 10.38 3.44
C VAL A 29 -3.74 9.75 4.67
N HIS A 30 -3.88 8.46 4.80
CA HIS A 30 -3.26 7.63 5.83
C HIS A 30 -2.20 6.74 5.20
N GLY A 31 -0.94 7.00 5.50
CA GLY A 31 0.20 6.23 5.00
C GLY A 31 0.65 5.17 5.99
N LEU A 32 0.85 3.93 5.53
CA LEU A 32 1.49 2.89 6.32
C LEU A 32 2.98 2.91 6.07
N VAL A 33 3.74 2.91 7.16
CA VAL A 33 5.18 2.74 7.15
C VAL A 33 5.57 1.61 8.11
N ARG A 34 6.41 0.70 7.64
CA ARG A 34 6.97 -0.34 8.49
C ARG A 34 8.05 0.27 9.38
N ARG A 35 8.04 -0.06 10.66
CA ARG A 35 9.09 0.38 11.57
C ARG A 35 10.41 -0.32 11.22
N HIS A 36 11.40 0.47 10.89
CA HIS A 36 12.78 0.05 10.68
C HIS A 36 13.69 0.68 11.73
N SER A 37 14.91 0.14 11.88
CA SER A 37 15.94 0.73 12.72
C SER A 37 16.41 2.09 12.21
N ILE A 38 16.31 2.31 10.90
CA ILE A 38 16.57 3.59 10.24
C ILE A 38 15.27 3.99 9.55
N GLU A 39 14.74 5.17 9.85
CA GLU A 39 13.54 5.68 9.20
C GLU A 39 13.88 6.05 7.75
N ALA A 40 13.17 5.43 6.80
CA ALA A 40 13.30 5.70 5.37
C ALA A 40 12.10 6.53 4.90
N THR A 41 12.05 7.80 5.32
CA THR A 41 10.95 8.72 5.01
C THR A 41 11.32 9.79 3.97
N ASP A 42 12.54 9.79 3.48
CA ASP A 42 13.13 10.82 2.60
C ASP A 42 12.16 11.30 1.50
N ARG A 43 11.38 10.36 0.90
CA ARG A 43 10.43 10.68 -0.17
C ARG A 43 9.16 11.39 0.30
N ILE A 44 8.86 11.37 1.57
CA ILE A 44 7.66 12.00 2.15
C ILE A 44 7.98 13.07 3.20
N ASP A 45 9.26 13.37 3.45
CA ASP A 45 9.69 14.36 4.44
C ASP A 45 9.10 15.74 4.17
N HIS A 46 8.99 16.12 2.91
CA HIS A 46 8.35 17.37 2.51
C HIS A 46 6.84 17.39 2.84
N ILE A 47 6.15 16.25 2.79
CA ILE A 47 4.75 16.14 3.23
C ILE A 47 4.68 16.24 4.75
N ILE A 48 5.58 15.56 5.46
CA ILE A 48 5.68 15.60 6.92
C ILE A 48 5.98 17.02 7.42
N ALA A 49 6.81 17.77 6.70
CA ALA A 49 7.13 19.16 7.02
C ALA A 49 6.04 20.16 6.60
N SER A 50 5.02 19.72 5.85
CA SER A 50 3.96 20.57 5.32
C SER A 50 2.82 20.79 6.31
N PRO A 51 1.92 21.77 6.07
CA PRO A 51 0.70 21.95 6.85
C PRO A 51 -0.29 20.78 6.78
N TYR A 52 -0.08 19.81 5.88
CA TYR A 52 -0.91 18.62 5.78
C TYR A 52 -0.65 17.62 6.93
N ASN A 53 0.54 17.64 7.52
CA ASN A 53 0.90 16.73 8.60
C ASN A 53 -0.06 16.86 9.78
N ASN A 54 -0.57 15.73 10.26
CA ASN A 54 -1.55 15.60 11.34
C ASN A 54 -2.87 16.40 11.14
N THR A 55 -3.10 16.91 9.93
CA THR A 55 -4.35 17.58 9.57
C THR A 55 -5.10 16.84 8.46
N LYS A 56 -4.36 16.41 7.42
CA LYS A 56 -4.87 15.61 6.30
C LYS A 56 -3.93 14.46 5.93
N PHE A 57 -2.70 14.47 6.40
CA PHE A 57 -1.75 13.39 6.23
C PHE A 57 -1.39 12.78 7.59
N PHE A 58 -1.56 11.47 7.71
CA PHE A 58 -1.33 10.73 8.94
C PHE A 58 -0.45 9.50 8.66
N LEU A 59 0.66 9.38 9.38
CA LEU A 59 1.51 8.19 9.31
C LEU A 59 1.15 7.19 10.39
N HIS A 60 1.08 5.92 10.01
CA HIS A 60 0.83 4.79 10.89
C HIS A 60 1.98 3.79 10.80
N TYR A 61 2.57 3.48 11.93
CA TYR A 61 3.53 2.38 12.02
C TYR A 61 2.77 1.06 12.05
N ALA A 62 2.88 0.30 10.96
CA ALA A 62 2.18 -0.94 10.78
C ALA A 62 2.97 -1.90 9.88
N ASP A 63 2.82 -3.19 10.10
CA ASP A 63 3.34 -4.22 9.21
C ASP A 63 2.16 -4.94 8.53
N THR A 64 2.19 -5.02 7.21
CA THR A 64 1.15 -5.70 6.43
C THR A 64 1.09 -7.21 6.69
N THR A 65 2.15 -7.77 7.28
CA THR A 65 2.18 -9.17 7.74
C THR A 65 1.43 -9.39 9.06
N ASP A 66 1.08 -8.33 9.81
CA ASP A 66 0.30 -8.41 11.04
C ASP A 66 -1.19 -8.18 10.78
N SER A 67 -1.95 -9.27 10.75
CA SER A 67 -3.41 -9.24 10.51
C SER A 67 -4.17 -8.42 11.55
N SER A 68 -3.80 -8.52 12.83
CA SER A 68 -4.48 -7.80 13.91
C SER A 68 -4.32 -6.30 13.80
N ASN A 69 -3.12 -5.88 13.41
CA ASN A 69 -2.80 -4.49 13.16
C ASN A 69 -3.58 -3.96 11.93
N MET A 70 -3.66 -4.74 10.84
CA MET A 70 -4.42 -4.35 9.65
C MET A 70 -5.92 -4.19 9.95
N ILE A 71 -6.52 -5.13 10.68
CA ILE A 71 -7.94 -5.05 11.08
C ILE A 71 -8.19 -3.80 11.94
N ARG A 72 -7.35 -3.57 12.95
CA ARG A 72 -7.45 -2.39 13.81
C ARG A 72 -7.35 -1.10 13.00
N LEU A 73 -6.36 -1.01 12.13
CA LEU A 73 -6.09 0.19 11.35
C LEU A 73 -7.24 0.51 10.36
N VAL A 74 -7.74 -0.48 9.63
CA VAL A 74 -8.88 -0.29 8.73
C VAL A 74 -10.13 0.16 9.51
N ALA A 75 -10.35 -0.38 10.71
CA ALA A 75 -11.47 0.00 11.57
C ALA A 75 -11.33 1.44 12.12
N GLU A 76 -10.12 1.89 12.43
CA GLU A 76 -9.83 3.24 12.93
C GLU A 76 -9.91 4.28 11.80
N VAL A 77 -9.23 4.03 10.68
CA VAL A 77 -9.13 4.96 9.53
C VAL A 77 -10.45 5.06 8.78
N LYS A 78 -11.19 3.97 8.67
CA LYS A 78 -12.45 3.88 7.91
C LYS A 78 -12.28 4.35 6.45
N PRO A 79 -11.32 3.78 5.71
CA PRO A 79 -10.97 4.26 4.39
C PRO A 79 -12.14 4.10 3.40
N THR A 80 -12.27 5.05 2.49
CA THR A 80 -13.12 4.93 1.30
C THR A 80 -12.39 4.29 0.13
N GLU A 81 -11.05 4.36 0.19
CA GLU A 81 -10.13 3.80 -0.82
C GLU A 81 -8.89 3.24 -0.13
N VAL A 82 -8.44 2.07 -0.60
CA VAL A 82 -7.20 1.44 -0.15
C VAL A 82 -6.31 1.20 -1.36
N TYR A 83 -5.07 1.67 -1.28
CA TYR A 83 -4.03 1.48 -2.29
C TYR A 83 -2.94 0.59 -1.72
N ASN A 84 -2.89 -0.66 -2.18
CA ASN A 84 -1.89 -1.63 -1.74
C ASN A 84 -0.69 -1.60 -2.67
N LEU A 85 0.35 -0.86 -2.26
CA LEU A 85 1.61 -0.68 -2.98
C LEU A 85 2.80 -1.33 -2.27
N ALA A 86 2.60 -1.79 -1.02
CA ALA A 86 3.65 -2.45 -0.27
C ALA A 86 3.94 -3.84 -0.81
N ALA A 87 5.21 -4.14 -1.03
CA ALA A 87 5.68 -5.46 -1.42
C ALA A 87 7.15 -5.64 -1.04
N GLN A 88 7.61 -6.90 -0.93
CA GLN A 88 9.01 -7.23 -1.06
C GLN A 88 9.31 -7.40 -2.56
N SER A 89 9.82 -6.34 -3.21
CA SER A 89 9.97 -6.28 -4.67
C SER A 89 11.40 -6.56 -5.18
N HIS A 90 12.37 -6.81 -4.29
CA HIS A 90 13.73 -7.09 -4.69
C HIS A 90 13.89 -8.56 -5.10
N VAL A 91 14.09 -8.80 -6.41
CA VAL A 91 14.14 -10.15 -7.00
C VAL A 91 15.19 -11.04 -6.31
N GLY A 92 16.44 -10.57 -6.16
CA GLY A 92 17.50 -11.34 -5.51
C GLY A 92 17.12 -11.79 -4.10
N ILE A 93 16.64 -10.86 -3.27
CA ILE A 93 16.24 -11.16 -1.89
C ILE A 93 15.07 -12.14 -1.83
N SER A 94 14.18 -12.16 -2.82
CA SER A 94 13.04 -13.09 -2.82
C SER A 94 13.45 -14.56 -2.81
N PHE A 95 14.62 -14.90 -3.36
CA PHE A 95 15.18 -16.25 -3.31
C PHE A 95 15.89 -16.56 -1.99
N GLU A 96 16.40 -15.55 -1.31
CA GLU A 96 17.08 -15.71 -0.02
C GLU A 96 16.10 -15.84 1.14
N VAL A 97 14.97 -15.13 1.07
CA VAL A 97 13.92 -15.10 2.12
C VAL A 97 12.52 -15.35 1.52
N PRO A 98 12.27 -16.55 0.95
CA PRO A 98 11.06 -16.83 0.21
C PRO A 98 9.78 -16.79 1.06
N GLU A 99 9.82 -17.26 2.29
CA GLU A 99 8.67 -17.22 3.20
C GLU A 99 8.23 -15.78 3.50
N TYR A 100 9.20 -14.92 3.86
CA TYR A 100 8.91 -13.50 4.08
C TYR A 100 8.36 -12.84 2.81
N THR A 101 8.93 -13.15 1.65
CA THR A 101 8.46 -12.61 0.37
C THR A 101 7.03 -13.03 0.06
N ALA A 102 6.69 -14.29 0.29
CA ALA A 102 5.32 -14.78 0.12
C ALA A 102 4.35 -14.10 1.10
N ASP A 103 4.73 -13.98 2.37
CA ASP A 103 3.88 -13.34 3.40
C ASP A 103 3.71 -11.84 3.14
N ALA A 104 4.81 -11.13 2.89
CA ALA A 104 4.78 -9.67 2.69
C ALA A 104 4.13 -9.23 1.37
N THR A 105 4.10 -10.08 0.35
CA THR A 105 3.59 -9.71 -0.98
C THR A 105 2.24 -10.35 -1.30
N GLY A 106 2.09 -11.65 -1.07
CA GLY A 106 0.87 -12.40 -1.38
C GLY A 106 -0.10 -12.46 -0.21
N VAL A 107 0.33 -13.04 0.91
CA VAL A 107 -0.55 -13.28 2.08
C VAL A 107 -1.00 -11.97 2.72
N SER A 108 -0.15 -10.94 2.73
CA SER A 108 -0.49 -9.61 3.24
C SER A 108 -1.67 -8.98 2.49
N THR A 109 -1.76 -9.20 1.17
CA THR A 109 -2.90 -8.76 0.36
C THR A 109 -4.19 -9.43 0.83
N LEU A 110 -4.16 -10.73 1.11
CA LEU A 110 -5.31 -11.46 1.66
C LEU A 110 -5.70 -10.90 3.04
N LYS A 111 -4.72 -10.65 3.93
CA LYS A 111 -4.96 -10.07 5.26
C LYS A 111 -5.64 -8.71 5.18
N LEU A 112 -5.21 -7.86 4.23
CA LEU A 112 -5.79 -6.53 4.02
C LEU A 112 -7.21 -6.61 3.44
N LEU A 113 -7.45 -7.49 2.47
CA LEU A 113 -8.79 -7.74 1.92
C LEU A 113 -9.74 -8.26 3.00
N GLU A 114 -9.27 -9.15 3.88
CA GLU A 114 -10.06 -9.66 4.99
C GLU A 114 -10.37 -8.55 6.01
N ALA A 115 -9.43 -7.67 6.30
CA ALA A 115 -9.66 -6.50 7.15
C ALA A 115 -10.75 -5.58 6.57
N ILE A 116 -10.72 -5.33 5.26
CA ILE A 116 -11.74 -4.54 4.55
C ILE A 116 -13.10 -5.24 4.59
N ARG A 117 -13.14 -6.56 4.36
CA ARG A 117 -14.37 -7.36 4.43
C ARG A 117 -15.01 -7.31 5.83
N LEU A 118 -14.20 -7.44 6.88
CA LEU A 118 -14.65 -7.37 8.27
C LEU A 118 -15.14 -5.97 8.66
N PHE A 119 -14.53 -4.92 8.07
CA PHE A 119 -14.99 -3.55 8.26
C PHE A 119 -16.42 -3.32 7.76
N GLY A 120 -16.87 -4.08 6.75
CA GLY A 120 -18.26 -4.16 6.32
C GLY A 120 -18.82 -2.87 5.68
N ARG A 121 -17.99 -1.95 5.23
CA ARG A 121 -18.40 -0.73 4.54
C ARG A 121 -17.85 -0.70 3.11
N PRO A 122 -18.51 -0.01 2.18
CA PRO A 122 -18.00 0.16 0.83
C PRO A 122 -16.61 0.80 0.85
N CYS A 123 -15.63 0.11 0.27
CA CYS A 123 -14.25 0.57 0.14
C CYS A 123 -13.73 0.12 -1.22
N ARG A 124 -13.15 1.04 -2.00
CA ARG A 124 -12.48 0.70 -3.25
C ARG A 124 -11.07 0.22 -2.94
N PHE A 125 -10.68 -0.89 -3.55
CA PHE A 125 -9.36 -1.47 -3.35
C PHE A 125 -8.58 -1.48 -4.66
N TYR A 126 -7.37 -0.94 -4.62
CA TYR A 126 -6.40 -0.99 -5.70
C TYR A 126 -5.21 -1.85 -5.29
N GLN A 127 -4.88 -2.84 -6.12
CA GLN A 127 -3.68 -3.65 -6.01
C GLN A 127 -2.71 -3.28 -7.12
N ALA A 128 -1.50 -2.82 -6.77
CA ALA A 128 -0.47 -2.53 -7.76
C ALA A 128 -0.06 -3.78 -8.54
N SER A 129 -0.03 -4.94 -7.85
CA SER A 129 0.32 -6.22 -8.44
C SER A 129 1.77 -6.24 -8.98
N THR A 130 2.01 -6.91 -10.10
CA THR A 130 3.35 -7.11 -10.65
C THR A 130 3.34 -7.00 -12.16
N SER A 131 4.43 -6.48 -12.73
CA SER A 131 4.68 -6.49 -14.17
C SER A 131 4.85 -7.91 -14.73
N GLU A 132 5.16 -8.88 -13.86
CA GLU A 132 5.36 -10.28 -14.24
C GLU A 132 4.06 -11.10 -14.29
N LEU A 133 2.91 -10.47 -14.10
CA LEU A 133 1.62 -11.14 -14.04
C LEU A 133 1.32 -11.97 -15.31
N PHE A 134 1.75 -11.46 -16.46
CA PHE A 134 1.52 -12.11 -17.76
C PHE A 134 2.72 -12.91 -18.27
N GLY A 135 3.73 -13.11 -17.45
CA GLY A 135 5.00 -13.70 -17.88
C GLY A 135 5.76 -12.83 -18.88
N GLY A 136 6.88 -13.04 -19.25
CA GLY A 136 7.69 -12.22 -20.19
C GLY A 136 7.76 -12.79 -21.60
N LEU A 137 6.76 -13.55 -22.04
CA LEU A 137 6.79 -14.20 -23.34
C LEU A 137 6.58 -13.19 -24.48
N PRO A 138 7.52 -13.07 -25.44
CA PRO A 138 7.39 -12.15 -26.60
C PRO A 138 6.11 -12.37 -27.41
N GLN A 139 5.59 -13.61 -27.41
CA GLN A 139 4.39 -13.99 -28.17
C GLN A 139 3.10 -13.39 -27.60
N THR A 140 3.14 -12.95 -26.34
CA THR A 140 1.97 -12.32 -25.67
C THR A 140 1.96 -10.80 -25.74
N ALA A 141 2.97 -10.20 -26.37
CA ALA A 141 3.04 -8.75 -26.54
C ALA A 141 2.21 -8.28 -27.78
N PRO A 142 1.54 -7.11 -27.69
CA PRO A 142 1.30 -6.32 -26.49
C PRO A 142 0.30 -7.00 -25.53
N GLN A 143 0.59 -6.93 -24.23
CA GLN A 143 -0.25 -7.55 -23.21
C GLN A 143 -1.55 -6.76 -22.99
N SER A 144 -2.60 -7.46 -22.60
CA SER A 144 -3.91 -6.91 -22.28
C SER A 144 -4.62 -7.80 -21.26
N GLU A 145 -5.81 -7.40 -20.84
CA GLU A 145 -6.64 -8.20 -19.91
C GLU A 145 -7.07 -9.56 -20.49
N LYS A 146 -6.84 -9.80 -21.78
CA LYS A 146 -7.12 -11.08 -22.47
C LYS A 146 -5.88 -11.96 -22.59
N THR A 147 -4.71 -11.48 -22.17
CA THR A 147 -3.47 -12.26 -22.19
C THR A 147 -3.53 -13.33 -21.09
N PRO A 148 -3.27 -14.61 -21.41
CA PRO A 148 -3.31 -15.70 -20.44
C PRO A 148 -2.18 -15.57 -19.39
#